data_f7a7629f2ec77111f95003d8cb8c9abc
#
_entry.id   f7a7629f2ec77111f95003d8cb8c9abc
#
_cell.length_a   1.000
_cell.length_b   1.000
_cell.length_c   1.000
_cell.angle_alpha   90.00
_cell.angle_beta   90.00
_cell.angle_gamma   90.00
#
_symmetry.space_group_name_H-M   'P 1'
#
loop_
_entity.id
_entity.type
_entity.pdbx_description
1 polymer ?
#
loop_
_entity_poly.entity_id
_entity_poly.type
_entity_poly.pdbx_seq_one_letter_code
_entity_poly.pdbx_strand_id
1 'polypeptide(L)'
;MKYFTKLIRWISSQEHLYFLFALLFIIPNCVFFFTEPLPVTVGIASLLIPLAFWMGVLLVARKPGIVVWCLLPKVILDGGQLVLLYLFGQSVIAVDMYLNLTSSNASEASELLGNIILVIGCVFFFYTLPTLILAYRCL
;
A
#
# COMPACT_ATOMS: atom_id res chain seq x y z
N MET A 1 28.74 -3.43 11.12
CA MET A 1 28.54 -2.03 10.74
C MET A 1 28.77 -1.75 9.25
N LYS A 2 29.82 -2.25 8.59
CA LYS A 2 30.09 -1.97 7.15
C LYS A 2 28.96 -2.38 6.17
N TYR A 3 28.26 -3.48 6.42
CA TYR A 3 27.17 -3.93 5.55
C TYR A 3 25.92 -3.04 5.67
N PHE A 4 25.61 -2.57 6.86
CA PHE A 4 24.48 -1.69 7.12
C PHE A 4 24.66 -0.31 6.46
N THR A 5 25.87 0.26 6.52
CA THR A 5 26.21 1.52 5.84
C THR A 5 26.22 1.39 4.32
N LYS A 6 26.62 0.22 3.79
CA LYS A 6 26.59 -0.08 2.35
C LYS A 6 25.14 -0.22 1.85
N LEU A 7 24.30 -0.88 2.64
CA LEU A 7 22.85 -1.02 2.36
C LEU A 7 22.14 0.34 2.36
N ILE A 8 22.40 1.18 3.38
CA ILE A 8 21.82 2.54 3.44
C ILE A 8 22.25 3.39 2.25
N ARG A 9 23.53 3.31 1.84
CA ARG A 9 24.02 4.04 0.68
C ARG A 9 23.44 3.53 -0.63
N TRP A 10 23.20 2.22 -0.73
CA TRP A 10 22.52 1.60 -1.88
C TRP A 10 21.06 2.04 -1.97
N ILE A 11 20.32 2.00 -0.86
CA ILE A 11 18.93 2.47 -0.75
C ILE A 11 18.83 3.99 -1.03
N SER A 12 19.87 4.76 -0.72
CA SER A 12 19.89 6.22 -0.90
C SER A 12 20.30 6.66 -2.33
N SER A 13 20.65 5.74 -3.23
CA SER A 13 20.86 6.10 -4.63
C SER A 13 19.53 6.38 -5.32
N GLN A 14 19.43 7.45 -6.10
CA GLN A 14 18.16 7.91 -6.69
C GLN A 14 17.47 6.83 -7.53
N GLU A 15 18.23 6.02 -8.25
CA GLU A 15 17.71 4.95 -9.10
C GLU A 15 16.96 3.88 -8.31
N HIS A 16 17.45 3.51 -7.12
CA HIS A 16 16.79 2.52 -6.26
C HIS A 16 15.56 3.06 -5.55
N LEU A 17 15.50 4.38 -5.31
CA LEU A 17 14.35 5.02 -4.68
C LEU A 17 13.10 4.93 -5.56
N TYR A 18 13.24 5.13 -6.87
CA TYR A 18 12.11 4.96 -7.81
C TYR A 18 11.55 3.54 -7.77
N PHE A 19 12.46 2.57 -7.77
CA PHE A 19 12.07 1.16 -7.70
C PHE A 19 11.41 0.81 -6.37
N LEU A 20 11.94 1.32 -5.25
CA LEU A 20 11.35 1.11 -3.92
C LEU A 20 9.94 1.71 -3.82
N PHE A 21 9.71 2.91 -4.33
CA PHE A 21 8.37 3.50 -4.37
C PHE A 21 7.40 2.68 -5.23
N ALA A 22 7.85 2.23 -6.40
CA ALA A 22 7.02 1.39 -7.26
C ALA A 22 6.67 0.07 -6.57
N LEU A 23 7.62 -0.55 -5.85
CA LEU A 23 7.36 -1.75 -5.06
C LEU A 23 6.38 -1.48 -3.91
N LEU A 24 6.52 -0.37 -3.19
CA LEU A 24 5.58 0.00 -2.13
C LEU A 24 4.16 0.19 -2.68
N PHE A 25 4.01 0.85 -3.81
CA PHE A 25 2.70 1.09 -4.43
C PHE A 25 2.05 -0.17 -5.01
N ILE A 26 2.81 -1.24 -5.23
CA ILE A 26 2.26 -2.51 -5.72
C ILE A 26 1.85 -3.46 -4.58
N ILE A 27 2.26 -3.19 -3.33
CA ILE A 27 1.93 -4.06 -2.18
C ILE A 27 0.44 -4.38 -2.08
N PRO A 28 -0.51 -3.42 -2.18
CA PRO A 28 -1.94 -3.73 -2.11
C PRO A 28 -2.39 -4.68 -3.22
N ASN A 29 -1.85 -4.52 -4.43
CA ASN A 29 -2.15 -5.39 -5.56
C ASN A 29 -1.52 -6.79 -5.41
N CYS A 30 -0.35 -6.89 -4.77
CA CYS A 30 0.24 -8.19 -4.42
C CYS A 30 -0.65 -8.93 -3.41
N VAL A 31 -1.11 -8.26 -2.36
CA VAL A 31 -2.01 -8.87 -1.39
C VAL A 31 -3.30 -9.32 -2.08
N PHE A 32 -3.90 -8.46 -2.91
CA PHE A 32 -5.08 -8.77 -3.69
C PHE A 32 -4.88 -10.01 -4.61
N PHE A 33 -3.74 -10.11 -5.27
CA PHE A 33 -3.40 -11.25 -6.12
C PHE A 33 -3.39 -12.59 -5.36
N PHE A 34 -2.93 -12.59 -4.10
CA PHE A 34 -2.86 -13.80 -3.28
C PHE A 34 -4.15 -14.11 -2.52
N THR A 35 -5.00 -13.11 -2.28
CA THR A 35 -6.24 -13.29 -1.52
C THR A 35 -7.45 -13.58 -2.40
N GLU A 36 -7.44 -13.13 -3.66
CA GLU A 36 -8.58 -13.29 -4.55
C GLU A 36 -8.39 -14.49 -5.52
N PRO A 37 -9.43 -15.30 -5.74
CA PRO A 37 -9.40 -16.40 -6.70
C PRO A 37 -9.52 -15.90 -8.15
N LEU A 38 -8.51 -15.14 -8.60
CA LEU A 38 -8.47 -14.57 -9.95
C LEU A 38 -7.87 -15.54 -10.98
N PRO A 39 -8.31 -15.47 -12.24
CA PRO A 39 -7.57 -16.10 -13.34
C PRO A 39 -6.13 -15.59 -13.35
N VAL A 40 -5.17 -16.49 -13.55
CA VAL A 40 -3.73 -16.16 -13.48
C VAL A 40 -3.35 -14.98 -14.39
N THR A 41 -3.94 -14.91 -15.58
CA THR A 41 -3.72 -13.80 -16.53
C THR A 41 -4.17 -12.45 -15.97
N VAL A 42 -5.34 -12.41 -15.32
CA VAL A 42 -5.88 -11.19 -14.67
C VAL A 42 -5.01 -10.80 -13.48
N GLY A 43 -4.61 -11.78 -12.68
CA GLY A 43 -3.73 -11.56 -11.54
C GLY A 43 -2.37 -10.99 -11.96
N ILE A 44 -1.73 -11.55 -12.98
CA ILE A 44 -0.46 -11.01 -13.51
C ILE A 44 -0.67 -9.58 -14.05
N ALA A 45 -1.74 -9.34 -14.79
CA ALA A 45 -2.05 -8.01 -15.31
C ALA A 45 -2.26 -6.98 -14.19
N SER A 46 -2.93 -7.37 -13.09
CA SER A 46 -3.15 -6.52 -11.91
C SER A 46 -1.86 -6.09 -11.20
N LEU A 47 -0.77 -6.83 -11.39
CA LEU A 47 0.56 -6.49 -10.89
C LEU A 47 1.36 -5.67 -11.90
N LEU A 48 1.43 -6.12 -13.15
CA LEU A 48 2.32 -5.52 -14.15
C LEU A 48 1.83 -4.15 -14.62
N ILE A 49 0.53 -3.95 -14.81
CA ILE A 49 -0.02 -2.68 -15.29
C ILE A 49 0.20 -1.55 -14.27
N PRO A 50 -0.17 -1.69 -12.99
CA PRO A 50 0.12 -0.66 -11.99
C PRO A 50 1.62 -0.44 -11.77
N LEU A 51 2.44 -1.50 -11.82
CA LEU A 51 3.89 -1.37 -11.70
C LEU A 51 4.46 -0.50 -12.82
N ALA A 52 4.12 -0.82 -14.07
CA ALA A 52 4.56 -0.05 -15.23
C ALA A 52 4.07 1.40 -15.17
N PHE A 53 2.81 1.62 -14.77
CA PHE A 53 2.23 2.95 -14.62
C PHE A 53 2.98 3.76 -13.56
N TRP A 54 3.18 3.22 -12.35
CA TRP A 54 3.86 3.95 -11.27
C TRP A 54 5.33 4.18 -11.56
N MET A 55 6.02 3.22 -12.19
CA MET A 55 7.38 3.43 -12.66
C MET A 55 7.44 4.58 -13.67
N GLY A 56 6.51 4.62 -14.64
CA GLY A 56 6.43 5.71 -15.61
C GLY A 56 6.20 7.08 -14.96
N VAL A 57 5.24 7.18 -14.04
CA VAL A 57 4.94 8.42 -13.30
C VAL A 57 6.15 8.89 -12.48
N LEU A 58 6.81 7.99 -11.77
CA LEU A 58 7.96 8.31 -10.93
C LEU A 58 9.18 8.72 -11.76
N LEU A 59 9.45 8.06 -12.90
CA LEU A 59 10.59 8.37 -13.77
C LEU A 59 10.47 9.73 -14.43
N VAL A 60 9.27 10.20 -14.73
CA VAL A 60 9.03 11.56 -15.27
C VAL A 60 9.25 12.63 -14.21
N ALA A 61 9.12 12.29 -12.94
CA ALA A 61 9.26 13.23 -11.85
C ALA A 61 10.73 13.52 -11.52
N ARG A 62 11.13 14.79 -11.54
CA ARG A 62 12.47 15.21 -11.09
C ARG A 62 12.71 14.95 -9.60
N LYS A 63 11.65 14.98 -8.80
CA LYS A 63 11.68 14.75 -7.35
C LYS A 63 10.54 13.78 -6.98
N PRO A 64 10.84 12.48 -6.84
CA PRO A 64 9.81 11.46 -6.60
C PRO A 64 9.08 11.68 -5.26
N GLY A 65 9.73 12.24 -4.25
CA GLY A 65 9.11 12.55 -2.97
C GLY A 65 7.92 13.51 -3.09
N ILE A 66 7.99 14.53 -3.94
CA ILE A 66 6.86 15.45 -4.17
C ILE A 66 5.67 14.71 -4.77
N VAL A 67 5.93 13.82 -5.74
CA VAL A 67 4.87 13.01 -6.36
C VAL A 67 4.17 12.14 -5.32
N VAL A 68 4.95 11.48 -4.45
CA VAL A 68 4.39 10.63 -3.39
C VAL A 68 3.57 11.46 -2.39
N TRP A 69 4.00 12.67 -2.05
CA TRP A 69 3.20 13.59 -1.22
C TRP A 69 1.89 14.00 -1.90
N CYS A 70 1.91 14.28 -3.20
CA CYS A 70 0.67 14.54 -3.96
C CYS A 70 -0.25 13.32 -4.01
N LEU A 71 0.32 12.10 -3.95
CA LEU A 71 -0.40 10.83 -3.94
C LEU A 71 -0.74 10.34 -2.52
N LEU A 72 -0.58 11.19 -1.49
CA LEU A 72 -0.93 10.85 -0.11
C LEU A 72 -2.38 10.29 0.03
N PRO A 73 -3.41 10.86 -0.63
CA PRO A 73 -4.74 10.26 -0.61
C PRO A 73 -4.76 8.81 -1.12
N LYS A 74 -3.98 8.50 -2.16
CA LYS A 74 -3.83 7.12 -2.66
C LYS A 74 -3.19 6.22 -1.61
N VAL A 75 -2.12 6.65 -0.96
CA VAL A 75 -1.44 5.85 0.09
C VAL A 75 -2.39 5.53 1.24
N ILE A 76 -3.24 6.48 1.63
CA ILE A 76 -4.28 6.27 2.66
C ILE A 76 -5.33 5.28 2.20
N LEU A 77 -5.82 5.41 0.95
CA LEU A 77 -6.81 4.49 0.38
C LEU A 77 -6.24 3.07 0.24
N ASP A 78 -5.02 2.93 -0.21
CA ASP A 78 -4.31 1.64 -0.31
C ASP A 78 -4.17 0.99 1.07
N GLY A 79 -3.80 1.76 2.09
CA GLY A 79 -3.77 1.29 3.48
C GLY A 79 -5.13 0.83 3.97
N GLY A 80 -6.18 1.61 3.71
CA GLY A 80 -7.56 1.24 4.00
C GLY A 80 -7.99 -0.04 3.28
N GLN A 81 -7.62 -0.20 2.01
CA GLN A 81 -7.88 -1.41 1.24
C GLN A 81 -7.23 -2.65 1.88
N LEU A 82 -5.97 -2.55 2.32
CA LEU A 82 -5.28 -3.66 3.00
C LEU A 82 -6.00 -4.06 4.30
N VAL A 83 -6.47 -3.10 5.07
CA VAL A 83 -7.25 -3.37 6.29
C VAL A 83 -8.57 -4.05 5.94
N LEU A 84 -9.29 -3.58 4.94
CA LEU A 84 -10.56 -4.13 4.51
C LEU A 84 -10.41 -5.55 3.93
N LEU A 85 -9.36 -5.81 3.14
CA LEU A 85 -9.06 -7.17 2.65
C LEU A 85 -8.81 -8.14 3.80
N TYR A 86 -8.13 -7.70 4.86
CA TYR A 86 -7.93 -8.53 6.05
C TYR A 86 -9.24 -8.84 6.76
N LEU A 87 -10.13 -7.85 6.91
CA LEU A 87 -11.39 -7.99 7.65
C LEU A 87 -12.40 -8.89 6.97
N PHE A 88 -12.56 -8.72 5.68
CA PHE A 88 -13.64 -9.35 4.92
C PHE A 88 -13.17 -10.59 4.13
N GLY A 89 -11.84 -10.85 4.10
CA GLY A 89 -11.20 -12.12 3.64
C GLY A 89 -11.37 -12.33 2.19
N GLN A 90 -12.08 -12.32 1.38
CA GLN A 90 -12.24 -12.74 -0.01
C GLN A 90 -13.33 -11.95 -0.75
N SER A 91 -13.09 -10.77 -1.15
CA SER A 91 -13.78 -10.14 -2.28
C SER A 91 -13.28 -8.72 -2.54
N VAL A 92 -13.35 -8.31 -3.79
CA VAL A 92 -13.27 -6.90 -4.18
C VAL A 92 -14.18 -6.10 -3.26
N ILE A 93 -13.66 -5.02 -2.69
CA ILE A 93 -14.42 -4.12 -1.81
C ILE A 93 -15.76 -3.79 -2.48
N ALA A 94 -16.81 -4.50 -2.06
CA ALA A 94 -18.15 -4.28 -2.55
C ALA A 94 -18.80 -3.14 -1.78
N VAL A 95 -19.70 -2.43 -2.44
CA VAL A 95 -20.49 -1.34 -1.81
C VAL A 95 -21.19 -1.85 -0.54
N ASP A 96 -21.59 -3.12 -0.50
CA ASP A 96 -22.22 -3.78 0.64
C ASP A 96 -21.34 -3.81 1.89
N MET A 97 -20.00 -3.84 1.74
CA MET A 97 -19.08 -3.78 2.88
C MET A 97 -19.11 -2.41 3.56
N TYR A 98 -19.17 -1.34 2.77
CA TYR A 98 -19.34 0.01 3.31
C TYR A 98 -20.71 0.19 3.98
N LEU A 99 -21.75 -0.38 3.39
CA LEU A 99 -23.11 -0.35 3.98
C LEU A 99 -23.14 -1.11 5.31
N ASN A 100 -22.52 -2.28 5.38
CA ASN A 100 -22.43 -3.04 6.62
C ASN A 100 -21.63 -2.28 7.70
N LEU A 101 -20.53 -1.61 7.33
CA LEU A 101 -19.74 -0.81 8.26
C LEU A 101 -20.52 0.39 8.82
N THR A 102 -21.38 1.02 7.98
CA THR A 102 -22.17 2.20 8.37
C THR A 102 -23.46 1.82 9.09
N SER A 103 -23.97 0.62 8.91
CA SER A 103 -25.19 0.11 9.55
C SER A 103 -24.92 -0.68 10.84
N SER A 104 -23.67 -0.95 11.19
CA SER A 104 -23.29 -1.68 12.41
C SER A 104 -23.70 -0.94 13.67
N ASN A 105 -24.27 -1.66 14.64
CA ASN A 105 -24.55 -1.12 15.98
C ASN A 105 -23.26 -0.79 16.73
N ALA A 106 -23.30 0.16 17.65
CA ALA A 106 -22.13 0.63 18.40
C ALA A 106 -21.39 -0.51 19.16
N SER A 107 -22.08 -1.57 19.59
CA SER A 107 -21.47 -2.74 20.22
C SER A 107 -20.70 -3.61 19.23
N GLU A 108 -21.27 -3.87 18.06
CA GLU A 108 -20.61 -4.63 16.97
C GLU A 108 -19.42 -3.85 16.40
N ALA A 109 -19.58 -2.53 16.26
CA ALA A 109 -18.49 -1.64 15.83
C ALA A 109 -17.32 -1.64 16.83
N SER A 110 -17.58 -1.69 18.14
CA SER A 110 -16.54 -1.72 19.17
C SER A 110 -15.76 -3.05 19.20
N GLU A 111 -16.44 -4.18 18.95
CA GLU A 111 -15.84 -5.50 18.86
C GLU A 111 -14.99 -5.64 17.59
N LEU A 112 -15.49 -5.17 16.46
CA LEU A 112 -14.74 -5.07 15.20
C LEU A 112 -13.54 -4.16 15.36
N LEU A 113 -13.67 -2.98 15.97
CA LEU A 113 -12.57 -2.05 16.20
C LEU A 113 -11.46 -2.65 17.07
N GLY A 114 -11.78 -3.46 18.07
CA GLY A 114 -10.79 -4.13 18.91
C GLY A 114 -9.83 -5.02 18.11
N ASN A 115 -10.35 -5.78 17.15
CA ASN A 115 -9.58 -6.64 16.27
C ASN A 115 -8.86 -5.88 15.14
N ILE A 116 -9.44 -4.77 14.70
CA ILE A 116 -8.92 -3.94 13.61
C ILE A 116 -7.71 -3.10 14.03
N ILE A 117 -7.65 -2.62 15.26
CA ILE A 117 -6.58 -1.72 15.74
C ILE A 117 -5.20 -2.33 15.49
N LEU A 118 -5.03 -3.62 15.75
CA LEU A 118 -3.75 -4.28 15.51
C LEU A 118 -3.40 -4.30 14.02
N VAL A 119 -4.37 -4.58 13.15
CA VAL A 119 -4.18 -4.63 11.69
C VAL A 119 -3.89 -3.23 11.14
N ILE A 120 -4.63 -2.21 11.58
CA ILE A 120 -4.36 -0.81 11.24
C ILE A 120 -2.94 -0.43 11.66
N GLY A 121 -2.53 -0.82 12.87
CA GLY A 121 -1.17 -0.61 13.36
C GLY A 121 -0.12 -1.28 12.46
N CYS A 122 -0.32 -2.54 12.08
CA CYS A 122 0.57 -3.25 11.16
C CYS A 122 0.64 -2.56 9.79
N VAL A 123 -0.49 -2.23 9.18
CA VAL A 123 -0.53 -1.55 7.87
C VAL A 123 0.15 -0.17 7.97
N PHE A 124 -0.10 0.57 9.04
CA PHE A 124 0.55 1.85 9.25
C PHE A 124 2.08 1.71 9.36
N PHE A 125 2.59 0.77 10.18
CA PHE A 125 4.02 0.57 10.39
C PHE A 125 4.74 -0.01 9.17
N PHE A 126 4.13 -0.96 8.46
CA PHE A 126 4.80 -1.69 7.38
C PHE A 126 4.56 -1.10 5.99
N TYR A 127 3.51 -0.31 5.81
CA TYR A 127 3.16 0.28 4.51
C TYR A 127 3.21 1.80 4.54
N THR A 128 2.37 2.45 5.36
CA THR A 128 2.20 3.91 5.32
C THR A 128 3.44 4.65 5.82
N LEU A 129 3.96 4.27 6.97
CA LEU A 129 5.10 4.93 7.59
C LEU A 129 6.39 4.82 6.76
N PRO A 130 6.79 3.65 6.24
CA PRO A 130 7.95 3.55 5.35
C PRO A 130 7.80 4.38 4.08
N THR A 131 6.61 4.42 3.49
CA THR A 131 6.32 5.22 2.30
C THR A 131 6.49 6.72 2.59
N LEU A 132 6.00 7.22 3.71
CA LEU A 132 6.13 8.63 4.11
C LEU A 132 7.56 9.00 4.47
N ILE A 133 8.28 8.14 5.21
CA ILE A 133 9.70 8.38 5.55
C ILE A 133 10.55 8.45 4.28
N LEU A 134 10.32 7.52 3.34
CA LEU A 134 11.02 7.51 2.07
C LEU A 134 10.69 8.77 1.25
N ALA A 135 9.42 9.17 1.19
CA ALA A 135 8.97 10.39 0.51
C ALA A 135 9.62 11.64 1.08
N TYR A 136 9.71 11.74 2.43
CA TYR A 136 10.37 12.85 3.09
C TYR A 136 11.87 12.94 2.75
N ARG A 137 12.56 11.79 2.65
CA ARG A 137 13.97 11.75 2.26
C ARG A 137 14.24 12.12 0.80
N CYS A 138 13.21 12.09 -0.05
CA CYS A 138 13.29 12.33 -1.49
C CYS A 138 12.72 13.71 -1.91
N LEU A 139 12.42 14.58 -0.95
CA LEU A 139 12.07 15.98 -1.20
C LEU A 139 13.30 16.78 -1.59
#